data_37867dfae76993cd6d818a786ce18ce7
#
_entry.id   37867dfae76993cd6d818a786ce18ce7
#
_cell.length_a   1.000
_cell.length_b   1.000
_cell.length_c   1.000
_cell.angle_alpha   90.00
_cell.angle_beta   90.00
_cell.angle_gamma   90.00
#
_symmetry.space_group_name_H-M   'P 1'
#
loop_
_entity.id
_entity.type
_entity.pdbx_description
1 polymer ?
#
loop_
_entity_poly.entity_id
_entity_poly.type
_entity_poly.pdbx_seq_one_letter_code
_entity_poly.pdbx_strand_id
1 'polypeptide(L)'
;MKKLFSIALLLSLGGYMASAQELYMPRNIKAAYAKGTRSMNGKPGPNYWQNHGKYNMDIKVDAETKVVSGKEEILYSNNSSDTLKNLAIRFVNNLHKPTSPRSSAVSEDFLSTGLNISSFSIDGETYKVDSKNWGTVGNVKLKKTLAPKSKITVKIEWDYPLSKESGREGQIDPNSFFVAYSYPRISVYDDYNGWDRIPHTDRAEFYNDFNDYEFTIKAPKNYVVYATGDFLNPDEVLQPEISARLKKSYNGNEVIHIATEQEMKDGKVTKQKDWNTWKFAVNHITDVTFALSNHYVWDGASVIVDKKTNRRSSAQAAYNPTTGKDFANSVKYNLNALDWFSNNWPGIPYPYVKTIAFQGFADMEYPMMVNDSQFGDPVFAQLVQDHEVAHTYFPFYMGINETRYAYMDEGWATTFEYLIGIAEHGKQAADDFYKKFRVDQYINDKSTEEDQPIISMSDQVSGAGYGNNSYGKASLSYLALKDMLGNELFKKALHTYMSNWNGKHPIPWDYFNSMNAGAGQNLNWFFQNWFFTNNYLDLAISRVTPAKGKSTVTVKNVGGFAIPFDVVVIYADGKADTIHQTPAVWKANQKEVNIMVNTIKKITSISLDNGIYVDATPKDNVWEGK
;
A
#
# COMPACT_ATOMS: atom_id res chain seq x y z
N MET A 1 -13.99 -65.81 54.41
CA MET A 1 -13.06 -64.78 54.05
C MET A 1 -13.12 -64.63 52.54
N LYS A 2 -13.94 -63.68 52.06
CA LYS A 2 -14.08 -63.34 50.63
C LYS A 2 -13.43 -61.97 50.41
N LYS A 3 -12.36 -61.94 49.65
CA LYS A 3 -11.70 -60.68 49.23
C LYS A 3 -12.44 -60.12 48.05
N LEU A 4 -13.02 -58.94 48.20
CA LEU A 4 -13.51 -58.09 47.08
C LEU A 4 -12.31 -57.41 46.45
N PHE A 5 -12.14 -57.61 45.16
CA PHE A 5 -11.27 -56.78 44.31
C PHE A 5 -12.12 -55.63 43.71
N SER A 6 -11.84 -54.42 44.13
CA SER A 6 -12.39 -53.19 43.45
C SER A 6 -11.44 -52.81 42.32
N ILE A 7 -11.91 -52.91 41.08
CA ILE A 7 -11.23 -52.37 39.88
C ILE A 7 -11.64 -50.92 39.77
N ALA A 8 -10.71 -50.00 40.04
CA ALA A 8 -10.86 -48.59 39.76
C ALA A 8 -10.57 -48.36 38.26
N LEU A 9 -11.60 -48.02 37.51
CA LEU A 9 -11.50 -47.62 36.09
C LEU A 9 -11.05 -46.16 36.05
N LEU A 10 -9.76 -45.90 35.84
CA LEU A 10 -9.23 -44.58 35.54
C LEU A 10 -9.63 -44.18 34.10
N LEU A 11 -10.67 -43.39 33.98
CA LEU A 11 -11.00 -42.64 32.76
C LEU A 11 -9.93 -41.57 32.58
N SER A 12 -8.94 -41.82 31.77
CA SER A 12 -8.03 -40.80 31.25
C SER A 12 -8.80 -39.93 30.25
N LEU A 13 -9.34 -38.83 30.70
CA LEU A 13 -9.72 -37.72 29.85
C LEU A 13 -8.43 -37.15 29.24
N GLY A 14 -8.00 -37.73 28.14
CA GLY A 14 -7.03 -37.11 27.24
C GLY A 14 -7.67 -35.89 26.63
N GLY A 15 -7.52 -34.73 27.26
CA GLY A 15 -7.78 -33.45 26.62
C GLY A 15 -6.85 -33.37 25.41
N TYR A 16 -7.40 -33.55 24.22
CA TYR A 16 -6.74 -33.05 23.00
C TYR A 16 -6.60 -31.55 23.18
N MET A 17 -5.48 -31.11 23.70
CA MET A 17 -5.01 -29.76 23.45
C MET A 17 -4.85 -29.71 21.93
N ALA A 18 -5.82 -29.11 21.24
CA ALA A 18 -5.63 -28.72 19.86
C ALA A 18 -4.41 -27.78 19.85
N SER A 19 -3.25 -28.32 19.46
CA SER A 19 -2.07 -27.48 19.28
C SER A 19 -2.47 -26.39 18.29
N ALA A 20 -2.41 -25.14 18.73
CA ALA A 20 -2.67 -24.02 17.86
C ALA A 20 -1.78 -24.19 16.62
N GLN A 21 -2.38 -24.20 15.43
CA GLN A 21 -1.62 -24.35 14.19
C GLN A 21 -0.56 -23.25 14.12
N GLU A 22 0.71 -23.63 14.12
CA GLU A 22 1.82 -22.70 13.93
C GLU A 22 1.98 -22.41 12.44
N LEU A 23 2.08 -21.13 12.09
CA LEU A 23 2.40 -20.72 10.72
C LEU A 23 3.88 -20.99 10.43
N TYR A 24 4.17 -21.46 9.22
CA TYR A 24 5.56 -21.57 8.77
C TYR A 24 6.25 -20.22 8.87
N MET A 25 7.46 -20.22 9.41
CA MET A 25 8.28 -19.02 9.56
C MET A 25 9.70 -19.31 9.05
N PRO A 26 10.23 -18.53 8.08
CA PRO A 26 11.60 -18.68 7.59
C PRO A 26 12.63 -18.52 8.70
N ARG A 27 13.82 -19.11 8.50
CA ARG A 27 14.88 -19.14 9.52
C ARG A 27 15.33 -17.75 9.97
N ASN A 28 15.48 -16.80 9.04
CA ASN A 28 15.86 -15.41 9.34
C ASN A 28 14.79 -14.68 10.17
N ILE A 29 13.51 -14.91 9.86
CA ILE A 29 12.39 -14.35 10.62
C ILE A 29 12.36 -14.98 12.04
N LYS A 30 12.48 -16.31 12.15
CA LYS A 30 12.60 -16.97 13.48
C LYS A 30 13.73 -16.38 14.30
N ALA A 31 14.86 -16.06 13.67
CA ALA A 31 16.00 -15.46 14.34
C ALA A 31 15.68 -14.05 14.89
N ALA A 32 14.91 -13.23 14.17
CA ALA A 32 14.46 -11.91 14.64
C ALA A 32 13.56 -12.03 15.88
N TYR A 33 12.58 -12.95 15.85
CA TYR A 33 11.76 -13.25 17.03
C TYR A 33 12.58 -13.76 18.22
N ALA A 34 13.54 -14.66 17.97
CA ALA A 34 14.43 -15.17 19.03
C ALA A 34 15.36 -14.10 19.62
N LYS A 35 15.78 -13.10 18.85
CA LYS A 35 16.54 -11.93 19.31
C LYS A 35 15.68 -10.94 20.12
N GLY A 36 14.35 -11.12 20.12
CA GLY A 36 13.42 -10.23 20.80
C GLY A 36 13.26 -8.88 20.10
N THR A 37 13.57 -8.76 18.81
CA THR A 37 13.24 -7.58 18.03
C THR A 37 11.77 -7.58 17.63
N ARG A 38 11.15 -8.77 17.54
CA ARG A 38 9.72 -8.98 17.27
C ARG A 38 9.11 -9.90 18.33
N SER A 39 7.78 -9.88 18.50
CA SER A 39 7.10 -10.63 19.56
C SER A 39 5.86 -11.36 19.04
N MET A 40 5.64 -12.57 19.53
CA MET A 40 4.47 -13.40 19.18
C MET A 40 3.12 -12.82 19.67
N ASN A 41 3.14 -11.76 20.48
CA ASN A 41 1.93 -11.01 20.85
C ASN A 41 1.55 -9.90 19.84
N GLY A 42 2.24 -9.84 18.71
CA GLY A 42 2.01 -8.90 17.62
C GLY A 42 2.64 -7.51 17.80
N LYS A 43 3.28 -7.24 18.95
CA LYS A 43 3.98 -5.97 19.20
C LYS A 43 5.44 -6.03 18.74
N PRO A 44 6.07 -4.88 18.47
CA PRO A 44 7.53 -4.81 18.43
C PRO A 44 8.10 -5.41 19.72
N GLY A 45 9.16 -6.19 19.59
CA GLY A 45 9.83 -6.77 20.73
C GLY A 45 10.63 -5.74 21.54
N PRO A 46 11.07 -6.06 22.76
CA PRO A 46 11.79 -5.12 23.64
C PRO A 46 13.13 -4.66 23.04
N ASN A 47 13.68 -5.44 22.11
CA ASN A 47 14.93 -5.15 21.43
C ASN A 47 14.71 -4.58 20.02
N TYR A 48 13.49 -4.18 19.66
CA TYR A 48 13.19 -3.57 18.36
C TYR A 48 13.97 -2.27 18.18
N TRP A 49 14.49 -2.08 17.01
CA TRP A 49 15.21 -0.88 16.61
C TRP A 49 14.89 -0.54 15.15
N GLN A 50 15.15 0.69 14.78
CA GLN A 50 15.01 1.21 13.43
C GLN A 50 16.07 2.29 13.24
N ASN A 51 16.80 2.23 12.13
CA ASN A 51 17.76 3.27 11.79
C ASN A 51 17.02 4.54 11.34
N HIS A 52 17.73 5.65 11.27
CA HIS A 52 17.13 6.93 10.98
C HIS A 52 18.12 7.86 10.28
N GLY A 53 17.67 8.56 9.26
CA GLY A 53 18.39 9.61 8.57
C GLY A 53 17.73 10.97 8.76
N LYS A 54 18.52 12.02 8.98
CA LYS A 54 18.08 13.40 8.79
C LYS A 54 18.73 13.91 7.51
N TYR A 55 17.90 14.25 6.53
CA TYR A 55 18.29 14.70 5.20
C TYR A 55 18.13 16.23 5.09
N ASN A 56 19.19 16.93 4.73
CA ASN A 56 19.15 18.33 4.31
C ASN A 56 19.56 18.38 2.84
N MET A 57 18.65 18.83 1.96
CA MET A 57 18.86 18.78 0.52
C MET A 57 18.63 20.14 -0.14
N ASP A 58 19.54 20.52 -1.03
CA ASP A 58 19.34 21.62 -1.95
C ASP A 58 19.25 21.06 -3.39
N ILE A 59 18.08 21.14 -4.00
CA ILE A 59 17.79 20.57 -5.32
C ILE A 59 17.54 21.72 -6.30
N LYS A 60 18.06 21.59 -7.52
CA LYS A 60 17.80 22.50 -8.64
C LYS A 60 17.22 21.73 -9.80
N VAL A 61 16.12 22.21 -10.35
CA VAL A 61 15.56 21.71 -11.62
C VAL A 61 15.80 22.74 -12.70
N ASP A 62 16.57 22.39 -13.69
CA ASP A 62 16.78 23.20 -14.88
C ASP A 62 15.77 22.78 -15.95
N ALA A 63 14.71 23.60 -16.08
CA ALA A 63 13.60 23.29 -16.96
C ALA A 63 13.95 23.42 -18.46
N GLU A 64 15.05 24.06 -18.82
CA GLU A 64 15.54 24.16 -20.19
C GLU A 64 16.31 22.89 -20.59
N THR A 65 17.30 22.52 -19.77
CA THR A 65 18.15 21.36 -20.04
C THR A 65 17.54 20.03 -19.57
N LYS A 66 16.44 20.08 -18.79
CA LYS A 66 15.79 18.91 -18.20
C LYS A 66 16.69 18.14 -17.23
N VAL A 67 17.58 18.84 -16.55
CA VAL A 67 18.51 18.25 -15.58
C VAL A 67 18.07 18.59 -14.16
N VAL A 68 18.00 17.56 -13.33
CA VAL A 68 17.88 17.68 -11.88
C VAL A 68 19.28 17.56 -11.28
N SER A 69 19.67 18.49 -10.43
CA SER A 69 20.92 18.43 -9.69
C SER A 69 20.68 18.73 -8.21
N GLY A 70 21.49 18.17 -7.35
CA GLY A 70 21.33 18.40 -5.94
C GLY A 70 22.60 18.14 -5.14
N LYS A 71 22.56 18.61 -3.92
CA LYS A 71 23.51 18.29 -2.86
C LYS A 71 22.73 17.96 -1.60
N GLU A 72 23.20 16.99 -0.86
CA GLU A 72 22.59 16.58 0.39
C GLU A 72 23.64 16.35 1.49
N GLU A 73 23.18 16.56 2.71
CA GLU A 73 23.84 16.14 3.93
C GLU A 73 22.89 15.22 4.70
N ILE A 74 23.33 13.99 4.96
CA ILE A 74 22.56 12.97 5.66
C ILE A 74 23.24 12.69 7.00
N LEU A 75 22.57 13.03 8.11
CA LEU A 75 22.99 12.56 9.44
C LEU A 75 22.34 11.20 9.70
N TYR A 76 23.09 10.12 9.47
CA TYR A 76 22.58 8.75 9.60
C TYR A 76 22.91 8.16 10.96
N SER A 77 21.90 7.62 11.64
CA SER A 77 21.96 7.00 12.97
C SER A 77 21.84 5.48 12.84
N ASN A 78 22.86 4.76 13.26
CA ASN A 78 22.81 3.31 13.43
C ASN A 78 22.19 2.99 14.80
N ASN A 79 20.90 2.73 14.85
CA ASN A 79 20.19 2.37 16.08
C ASN A 79 20.20 0.84 16.34
N SER A 80 20.82 0.05 15.45
CA SER A 80 20.94 -1.39 15.61
C SER A 80 21.95 -1.76 16.70
N SER A 81 21.98 -3.04 17.06
CA SER A 81 23.02 -3.65 17.89
C SER A 81 24.28 -4.02 17.08
N ASP A 82 24.24 -3.85 15.76
CA ASP A 82 25.30 -4.32 14.87
C ASP A 82 26.30 -3.21 14.52
N THR A 83 27.55 -3.61 14.31
CA THR A 83 28.58 -2.73 13.74
C THR A 83 28.50 -2.77 12.22
N LEU A 84 28.17 -1.65 11.59
CA LEU A 84 28.05 -1.57 10.14
C LEU A 84 29.41 -1.34 9.50
N LYS A 85 29.76 -2.18 8.53
CA LYS A 85 31.04 -2.14 7.81
C LYS A 85 30.93 -1.46 6.44
N ASN A 86 29.72 -1.26 5.98
CA ASN A 86 29.37 -0.65 4.70
C ASN A 86 28.01 0.02 4.78
N LEU A 87 27.71 0.88 3.81
CA LEU A 87 26.39 1.44 3.54
C LEU A 87 25.87 0.86 2.22
N ALA A 88 24.61 0.46 2.19
CA ALA A 88 23.88 0.29 0.96
C ALA A 88 23.14 1.60 0.63
N ILE A 89 23.24 2.07 -0.61
CA ILE A 89 22.65 3.33 -1.05
C ILE A 89 21.80 3.07 -2.29
N ARG A 90 20.60 3.62 -2.32
CA ARG A 90 19.66 3.51 -3.41
C ARG A 90 19.85 4.65 -4.41
N PHE A 91 19.85 4.31 -5.68
CA PHE A 91 19.95 5.22 -6.83
C PHE A 91 18.86 4.85 -7.82
N VAL A 92 17.60 5.09 -7.44
CA VAL A 92 16.44 4.58 -8.20
C VAL A 92 16.47 5.08 -9.65
N ASN A 93 16.83 6.34 -9.91
CA ASN A 93 16.94 6.91 -11.26
C ASN A 93 18.00 6.20 -12.15
N ASN A 94 18.87 5.35 -11.59
CA ASN A 94 19.71 4.49 -12.41
C ASN A 94 18.92 3.39 -13.14
N LEU A 95 17.62 3.22 -12.84
CA LEU A 95 16.73 2.40 -13.66
C LEU A 95 16.73 2.82 -15.13
N HIS A 96 16.91 4.12 -15.39
CA HIS A 96 16.98 4.67 -16.76
C HIS A 96 18.29 4.36 -17.50
N LYS A 97 19.33 3.84 -16.84
CA LYS A 97 20.56 3.45 -17.53
C LYS A 97 20.30 2.27 -18.48
N PRO A 98 20.87 2.27 -19.71
CA PRO A 98 20.74 1.14 -20.64
C PRO A 98 21.18 -0.22 -20.04
N THR A 99 22.12 -0.19 -19.09
CA THR A 99 22.69 -1.39 -18.45
C THR A 99 21.95 -1.85 -17.18
N SER A 100 20.96 -1.10 -16.71
CA SER A 100 20.21 -1.48 -15.50
C SER A 100 19.25 -2.64 -15.79
N PRO A 101 19.16 -3.62 -14.89
CA PRO A 101 18.16 -4.67 -15.01
C PRO A 101 16.75 -4.06 -14.84
N ARG A 102 15.82 -4.48 -15.68
CA ARG A 102 14.40 -4.09 -15.68
C ARG A 102 13.51 -5.30 -15.88
N SER A 103 12.30 -5.24 -15.36
CA SER A 103 11.30 -6.30 -15.49
C SER A 103 10.66 -6.37 -16.87
N SER A 104 10.70 -5.27 -17.63
CA SER A 104 10.10 -5.15 -18.97
C SER A 104 11.00 -4.38 -19.92
N ALA A 105 10.71 -4.49 -21.22
CA ALA A 105 11.32 -3.66 -22.25
C ALA A 105 10.82 -2.21 -22.11
N VAL A 106 11.68 -1.26 -22.43
CA VAL A 106 11.41 0.17 -22.37
C VAL A 106 11.74 0.84 -23.69
N SER A 107 11.18 2.03 -23.93
CA SER A 107 11.49 2.87 -25.08
C SER A 107 12.87 3.51 -24.98
N GLU A 108 13.38 4.06 -26.08
CA GLU A 108 14.61 4.87 -26.06
C GLU A 108 14.42 6.17 -25.25
N ASP A 109 13.23 6.74 -25.26
CA ASP A 109 12.89 7.98 -24.53
C ASP A 109 12.84 7.78 -23.00
N PHE A 110 12.61 6.55 -22.54
CA PHE A 110 12.77 6.18 -21.13
C PHE A 110 14.24 6.21 -20.69
N LEU A 111 15.17 5.94 -21.59
CA LEU A 111 16.59 5.75 -21.24
C LEU A 111 17.31 7.09 -21.05
N SER A 112 18.24 7.10 -20.12
CA SER A 112 19.12 8.22 -19.82
C SER A 112 20.49 7.75 -19.34
N THR A 113 21.38 8.69 -19.03
CA THR A 113 22.69 8.38 -18.41
C THR A 113 22.56 7.93 -16.95
N GLY A 114 21.38 8.07 -16.36
CA GLY A 114 21.15 7.83 -14.95
C GLY A 114 21.82 8.88 -14.05
N LEU A 115 21.91 8.60 -12.78
CA LEU A 115 22.44 9.49 -11.76
C LEU A 115 23.97 9.50 -11.78
N ASN A 116 24.57 10.69 -11.90
CA ASN A 116 25.99 10.95 -11.79
C ASN A 116 26.30 11.48 -10.38
N ILE A 117 27.36 10.98 -9.73
CA ILE A 117 27.85 11.48 -8.44
C ILE A 117 29.14 12.24 -8.68
N SER A 118 29.12 13.55 -8.45
CA SER A 118 30.27 14.43 -8.61
C SER A 118 31.11 14.52 -7.31
N SER A 119 30.48 14.34 -6.15
CA SER A 119 31.16 14.35 -4.84
C SER A 119 30.53 13.36 -3.88
N PHE A 120 31.37 12.67 -3.09
CA PHE A 120 30.91 11.76 -2.05
C PHE A 120 31.90 11.80 -0.87
N SER A 121 31.39 12.09 0.32
CA SER A 121 32.19 12.08 1.54
C SER A 121 31.44 11.53 2.74
N ILE A 122 32.16 10.95 3.70
CA ILE A 122 31.64 10.49 4.99
C ILE A 122 32.53 11.06 6.09
N ASP A 123 31.92 11.76 7.07
CA ASP A 123 32.60 12.43 8.18
C ASP A 123 33.76 13.33 7.72
N GLY A 124 33.57 14.00 6.57
CA GLY A 124 34.57 14.89 5.96
C GLY A 124 35.65 14.18 5.13
N GLU A 125 35.70 12.86 5.15
CA GLU A 125 36.62 12.11 4.31
C GLU A 125 36.04 11.82 2.93
N THR A 126 36.76 12.17 1.86
CA THR A 126 36.36 11.88 0.48
C THR A 126 36.44 10.38 0.17
N TYR A 127 35.41 9.88 -0.49
CA TYR A 127 35.32 8.52 -1.01
C TYR A 127 35.31 8.52 -2.54
N LYS A 128 36.12 7.65 -3.13
CA LYS A 128 36.00 7.35 -4.55
C LYS A 128 34.90 6.31 -4.72
N VAL A 129 33.83 6.68 -5.42
CA VAL A 129 32.71 5.79 -5.70
C VAL A 129 32.64 5.53 -7.21
N ASP A 130 32.41 4.28 -7.58
CA ASP A 130 32.24 3.86 -8.97
C ASP A 130 30.76 3.91 -9.38
N SER A 131 30.18 5.11 -9.28
CA SER A 131 28.76 5.31 -9.54
C SER A 131 28.35 4.98 -10.98
N LYS A 132 29.29 4.98 -11.93
CA LYS A 132 29.01 4.64 -13.33
C LYS A 132 28.58 3.18 -13.49
N ASN A 133 29.15 2.29 -12.69
CA ASN A 133 28.86 0.86 -12.71
C ASN A 133 27.76 0.45 -11.73
N TRP A 134 27.22 1.39 -10.91
CA TRP A 134 26.11 1.09 -10.03
C TRP A 134 24.78 1.08 -10.79
N GLY A 135 23.99 0.01 -10.57
CA GLY A 135 22.58 -0.02 -10.88
C GLY A 135 21.79 0.79 -9.86
N THR A 136 20.57 0.36 -9.55
CA THR A 136 19.67 1.03 -8.59
C THR A 136 20.08 0.88 -7.12
N VAL A 137 21.13 0.09 -6.83
CA VAL A 137 21.74 -0.06 -5.49
C VAL A 137 23.26 -0.04 -5.61
N GLY A 138 23.93 0.77 -4.80
CA GLY A 138 25.37 0.79 -4.63
C GLY A 138 25.79 0.37 -3.23
N ASN A 139 27.01 -0.13 -3.09
CA ASN A 139 27.57 -0.52 -1.81
C ASN A 139 28.88 0.24 -1.55
N VAL A 140 28.92 1.00 -0.45
CA VAL A 140 30.07 1.80 -0.04
C VAL A 140 30.71 1.17 1.20
N LYS A 141 31.94 0.66 1.05
CA LYS A 141 32.71 0.13 2.18
C LYS A 141 33.19 1.30 3.05
N LEU A 142 32.83 1.27 4.32
CA LEU A 142 33.25 2.30 5.28
C LEU A 142 34.73 2.14 5.61
N LYS A 143 35.51 3.25 5.59
CA LYS A 143 36.91 3.28 6.05
C LYS A 143 36.99 3.07 7.55
N LYS A 144 36.03 3.66 8.30
CA LYS A 144 35.82 3.45 9.74
C LYS A 144 34.43 2.86 9.94
N THR A 145 34.33 1.73 10.62
CA THR A 145 33.05 1.05 10.87
C THR A 145 32.13 1.92 11.73
N LEU A 146 30.83 1.86 11.46
CA LEU A 146 29.82 2.55 12.24
C LEU A 146 29.35 1.65 13.39
N ALA A 147 29.73 2.00 14.59
CA ALA A 147 29.41 1.24 15.80
C ALA A 147 27.89 1.28 16.12
N PRO A 148 27.37 0.34 16.93
CA PRO A 148 26.02 0.42 17.49
C PRO A 148 25.76 1.77 18.17
N LYS A 149 24.56 2.31 17.99
CA LYS A 149 24.10 3.56 18.64
C LYS A 149 24.97 4.79 18.30
N SER A 150 25.68 4.76 17.18
CA SER A 150 26.50 5.89 16.71
C SER A 150 25.97 6.47 15.40
N LYS A 151 26.54 7.60 14.98
CA LYS A 151 26.09 8.36 13.81
C LYS A 151 27.26 8.66 12.89
N ILE A 152 26.95 8.88 11.61
CA ILE A 152 27.87 9.39 10.59
C ILE A 152 27.18 10.48 9.79
N THR A 153 27.97 11.38 9.21
CA THR A 153 27.49 12.38 8.26
C THR A 153 27.92 11.99 6.85
N VAL A 154 26.96 11.76 5.96
CA VAL A 154 27.21 11.48 4.54
C VAL A 154 26.85 12.72 3.74
N LYS A 155 27.75 13.14 2.82
CA LYS A 155 27.47 14.24 1.89
C LYS A 155 27.64 13.75 0.46
N ILE A 156 26.66 14.07 -0.37
CA ILE A 156 26.62 13.65 -1.77
C ILE A 156 26.24 14.86 -2.64
N GLU A 157 26.90 15.01 -3.79
CA GLU A 157 26.49 15.89 -4.85
C GLU A 157 26.22 15.06 -6.10
N TRP A 158 25.07 15.32 -6.73
CA TRP A 158 24.59 14.53 -7.88
C TRP A 158 23.89 15.37 -8.92
N ASP A 159 23.76 14.80 -10.12
CA ASP A 159 22.90 15.28 -11.19
C ASP A 159 22.40 14.11 -12.05
N TYR A 160 21.28 14.31 -12.71
CA TYR A 160 20.76 13.39 -13.72
C TYR A 160 19.81 14.09 -14.68
N PRO A 161 19.72 13.67 -15.95
CA PRO A 161 18.70 14.13 -16.89
C PRO A 161 17.38 13.41 -16.60
N LEU A 162 16.27 14.15 -16.57
CA LEU A 162 14.92 13.59 -16.49
C LEU A 162 14.64 12.74 -17.73
N SER A 163 14.03 11.58 -17.52
CA SER A 163 13.50 10.76 -18.61
C SER A 163 12.53 11.58 -19.48
N LYS A 164 12.58 11.40 -20.78
CA LYS A 164 11.63 12.04 -21.70
C LYS A 164 10.27 11.36 -21.66
N GLU A 165 10.25 10.06 -21.34
CA GLU A 165 9.02 9.31 -21.09
C GLU A 165 8.65 9.46 -19.62
N SER A 166 7.45 9.97 -19.36
CA SER A 166 6.88 9.99 -18.02
C SER A 166 6.22 8.65 -17.70
N GLY A 167 6.55 8.13 -16.56
CA GLY A 167 5.86 7.05 -15.89
C GLY A 167 5.75 7.45 -14.42
N ARG A 168 6.35 6.66 -13.53
CA ARG A 168 6.44 6.98 -12.09
C ARG A 168 7.16 8.32 -11.84
N GLU A 169 8.06 8.73 -12.73
CA GLU A 169 8.70 10.04 -12.76
C GLU A 169 9.09 10.40 -14.21
N GLY A 170 9.43 11.67 -14.47
CA GLY A 170 9.91 12.12 -15.78
C GLY A 170 9.17 13.34 -16.33
N GLN A 171 9.30 13.55 -17.63
CA GLN A 171 8.70 14.66 -18.34
C GLN A 171 7.27 14.28 -18.77
N ILE A 172 6.25 14.92 -18.18
CA ILE A 172 4.84 14.75 -18.57
C ILE A 172 4.57 15.49 -19.88
N ASP A 173 5.11 16.70 -19.96
CA ASP A 173 5.15 17.53 -21.16
C ASP A 173 6.43 18.41 -21.12
N PRO A 174 6.72 19.24 -22.14
CA PRO A 174 7.95 20.05 -22.16
C PRO A 174 8.17 20.96 -20.97
N ASN A 175 7.11 21.26 -20.19
CA ASN A 175 7.14 22.23 -19.09
C ASN A 175 6.44 21.71 -17.81
N SER A 176 6.14 20.42 -17.74
CA SER A 176 5.59 19.78 -16.55
C SER A 176 6.36 18.52 -16.25
N PHE A 177 6.83 18.39 -15.03
CA PHE A 177 7.69 17.28 -14.61
C PHE A 177 7.20 16.69 -13.29
N PHE A 178 7.19 15.39 -13.20
CA PHE A 178 7.07 14.69 -11.92
C PHE A 178 8.45 14.15 -11.53
N VAL A 179 8.90 14.46 -10.33
CA VAL A 179 10.29 14.25 -9.90
C VAL A 179 10.28 13.42 -8.62
N ALA A 180 10.21 12.12 -8.78
CA ALA A 180 10.31 11.16 -7.70
C ALA A 180 11.69 10.51 -7.67
N TYR A 181 12.05 9.94 -6.52
CA TYR A 181 13.30 9.18 -6.33
C TYR A 181 14.56 9.99 -6.68
N SER A 182 14.48 11.30 -6.57
CA SER A 182 15.42 12.27 -7.16
C SER A 182 16.77 12.39 -6.44
N TYR A 183 16.94 11.69 -5.32
CA TYR A 183 18.13 11.81 -4.47
C TYR A 183 18.66 10.43 -4.08
N PRO A 184 19.98 10.29 -3.87
CA PRO A 184 20.55 9.10 -3.27
C PRO A 184 20.01 8.89 -1.85
N ARG A 185 19.59 7.70 -1.49
CA ARG A 185 19.06 7.41 -0.15
C ARG A 185 19.76 6.21 0.48
N ILE A 186 20.02 6.27 1.79
CA ILE A 186 20.54 5.11 2.51
C ILE A 186 19.42 4.06 2.56
N SER A 187 19.74 2.83 2.15
CA SER A 187 18.82 1.70 2.16
C SER A 187 18.43 1.30 3.57
N VAL A 188 17.31 0.63 3.74
CA VAL A 188 16.92 0.08 5.05
C VAL A 188 17.91 -0.99 5.50
N TYR A 189 18.30 -0.93 6.77
CA TYR A 189 19.00 -2.00 7.48
C TYR A 189 18.04 -2.56 8.53
N ASP A 190 17.56 -3.78 8.34
CA ASP A 190 16.54 -4.39 9.20
C ASP A 190 17.08 -5.54 10.06
N ASP A 191 16.22 -6.05 10.95
CA ASP A 191 16.56 -7.06 11.95
C ASP A 191 16.54 -8.50 11.42
N TYR A 192 16.03 -8.72 10.19
CA TYR A 192 15.86 -10.06 9.62
C TYR A 192 16.66 -10.32 8.33
N ASN A 193 17.05 -9.28 7.59
CA ASN A 193 17.90 -9.39 6.39
C ASN A 193 19.19 -8.57 6.46
N GLY A 194 19.31 -7.61 7.39
CA GLY A 194 20.33 -6.60 7.35
C GLY A 194 20.05 -5.56 6.25
N TRP A 195 21.06 -5.17 5.46
CA TRP A 195 20.86 -4.23 4.36
C TRP A 195 19.91 -4.76 3.30
N ASP A 196 18.89 -3.99 2.98
CA ASP A 196 18.09 -4.25 1.79
C ASP A 196 18.90 -3.87 0.54
N ARG A 197 19.21 -4.88 -0.27
CA ARG A 197 20.03 -4.76 -1.49
C ARG A 197 19.32 -5.26 -2.74
N ILE A 198 18.02 -5.52 -2.66
CA ILE A 198 17.25 -5.94 -3.83
C ILE A 198 17.25 -4.77 -4.83
N PRO A 199 17.74 -4.94 -6.06
CA PRO A 199 17.68 -3.89 -7.07
C PRO A 199 16.23 -3.54 -7.39
N HIS A 200 15.95 -2.26 -7.58
CA HIS A 200 14.69 -1.84 -8.17
C HIS A 200 14.70 -2.11 -9.67
N THR A 201 13.70 -2.81 -10.17
CA THR A 201 13.58 -3.25 -11.57
C THR A 201 12.28 -2.79 -12.24
N ASP A 202 11.60 -1.82 -11.63
CA ASP A 202 10.29 -1.30 -12.03
C ASP A 202 9.15 -2.33 -11.94
N ARG A 203 9.28 -3.30 -11.05
CA ARG A 203 8.25 -4.32 -10.85
C ARG A 203 7.67 -4.23 -9.43
N ALA A 204 8.48 -4.54 -8.43
CA ALA A 204 8.12 -4.38 -7.03
C ALA A 204 8.52 -2.98 -6.57
N GLU A 205 7.74 -2.42 -5.69
CA GLU A 205 7.91 -1.07 -5.19
C GLU A 205 8.97 -0.98 -4.09
N PHE A 206 8.84 -0.07 -3.15
CA PHE A 206 9.97 0.42 -2.39
C PHE A 206 9.99 -0.08 -0.94
N TYR A 207 11.14 0.07 -0.33
CA TYR A 207 11.34 -0.13 1.10
C TYR A 207 12.26 0.95 1.62
N ASN A 208 11.71 1.88 2.41
CA ASN A 208 12.42 3.05 2.91
C ASN A 208 12.25 3.19 4.42
N ASP A 209 13.31 3.63 5.13
CA ASP A 209 13.23 4.01 6.54
C ASP A 209 12.40 5.28 6.72
N PHE A 210 11.84 5.44 7.92
CA PHE A 210 11.24 6.71 8.35
C PHE A 210 12.35 7.70 8.70
N ASN A 211 12.42 8.78 7.94
CA ASN A 211 13.45 9.79 8.04
C ASN A 211 12.85 11.18 8.24
N ASP A 212 13.70 12.17 8.59
CA ASP A 212 13.36 13.59 8.62
C ASP A 212 13.98 14.28 7.41
N TYR A 213 13.22 15.15 6.78
CA TYR A 213 13.66 15.88 5.58
C TYR A 213 13.43 17.38 5.73
N GLU A 214 14.48 18.15 5.47
CA GLU A 214 14.44 19.57 5.19
C GLU A 214 15.04 19.75 3.79
N PHE A 215 14.27 20.31 2.84
CA PHE A 215 14.78 20.43 1.48
C PHE A 215 14.31 21.69 0.78
N THR A 216 15.16 22.17 -0.14
CA THR A 216 14.87 23.29 -1.01
C THR A 216 14.81 22.82 -2.46
N ILE A 217 13.88 23.40 -3.22
CA ILE A 217 13.78 23.19 -4.66
C ILE A 217 13.94 24.55 -5.35
N LYS A 218 15.00 24.71 -6.12
CA LYS A 218 15.26 25.87 -6.93
C LYS A 218 14.70 25.64 -8.33
N ALA A 219 13.63 26.38 -8.67
CA ALA A 219 12.95 26.30 -9.95
C ALA A 219 12.94 27.69 -10.65
N PRO A 220 12.89 27.76 -12.00
CA PRO A 220 12.80 29.01 -12.73
C PRO A 220 11.51 29.78 -12.39
N LYS A 221 11.51 31.09 -12.69
CA LYS A 221 10.27 31.88 -12.62
C LYS A 221 9.15 31.22 -13.42
N ASN A 222 7.92 31.45 -12.98
CA ASN A 222 6.68 30.90 -13.52
C ASN A 222 6.42 29.41 -13.27
N TYR A 223 7.40 28.65 -12.76
CA TYR A 223 7.16 27.28 -12.32
C TYR A 223 6.63 27.26 -10.88
N VAL A 224 5.48 26.61 -10.67
CA VAL A 224 4.96 26.27 -9.35
C VAL A 224 5.49 24.89 -8.97
N VAL A 225 5.93 24.76 -7.72
CA VAL A 225 6.44 23.49 -7.17
C VAL A 225 5.43 22.93 -6.17
N TYR A 226 5.07 21.69 -6.37
CA TYR A 226 4.20 20.87 -5.52
C TYR A 226 5.06 19.77 -4.91
N ALA A 227 5.05 19.61 -3.59
CA ALA A 227 5.97 18.64 -2.95
C ALA A 227 5.38 18.03 -1.68
N THR A 228 5.93 16.88 -1.28
CA THR A 228 5.76 16.28 0.04
C THR A 228 6.14 17.28 1.14
N GLY A 229 5.49 17.22 2.30
CA GLY A 229 5.83 18.00 3.49
C GLY A 229 5.16 19.37 3.57
N ASP A 230 5.46 20.09 4.64
CA ASP A 230 4.98 21.45 4.89
C ASP A 230 5.66 22.43 3.95
N PHE A 231 4.89 23.31 3.30
CA PHE A 231 5.41 24.37 2.47
C PHE A 231 5.72 25.61 3.33
N LEU A 232 7.01 25.87 3.55
CA LEU A 232 7.48 26.79 4.60
C LEU A 232 7.50 28.26 4.20
N ASN A 233 7.63 28.58 2.88
CA ASN A 233 7.88 29.96 2.45
C ASN A 233 6.97 30.43 1.30
N PRO A 234 5.66 30.22 1.35
CA PRO A 234 4.76 30.62 0.24
C PRO A 234 4.87 32.12 -0.09
N ASP A 235 5.00 32.98 0.90
CA ASP A 235 5.08 34.44 0.70
C ASP A 235 6.37 34.90 -0.01
N GLU A 236 7.44 34.10 0.04
CA GLU A 236 8.73 34.40 -0.60
C GLU A 236 8.73 34.08 -2.09
N VAL A 237 7.90 33.11 -2.54
CA VAL A 237 7.91 32.56 -3.90
C VAL A 237 6.61 32.77 -4.69
N LEU A 238 5.47 32.94 -4.00
CA LEU A 238 4.18 33.23 -4.61
C LEU A 238 3.87 34.74 -4.60
N GLN A 239 3.05 35.18 -5.55
CA GLN A 239 2.46 36.50 -5.48
C GLN A 239 1.52 36.62 -4.27
N PRO A 240 1.35 37.81 -3.67
CA PRO A 240 0.61 37.95 -2.41
C PRO A 240 -0.82 37.39 -2.46
N GLU A 241 -1.54 37.59 -3.57
CA GLU A 241 -2.91 37.11 -3.75
C GLU A 241 -2.97 35.58 -3.85
N ILE A 242 -2.00 34.97 -4.51
CA ILE A 242 -1.88 33.50 -4.63
C ILE A 242 -1.59 32.88 -3.25
N SER A 243 -0.61 33.45 -2.53
CA SER A 243 -0.30 33.01 -1.16
C SER A 243 -1.51 33.15 -0.23
N ALA A 244 -2.28 34.22 -0.34
CA ALA A 244 -3.49 34.42 0.46
C ALA A 244 -4.57 33.36 0.14
N ARG A 245 -4.77 33.02 -1.15
CA ARG A 245 -5.71 31.96 -1.57
C ARG A 245 -5.26 30.58 -1.09
N LEU A 246 -3.98 30.26 -1.18
CA LEU A 246 -3.42 29.03 -0.64
C LEU A 246 -3.70 28.92 0.87
N LYS A 247 -3.38 29.96 1.66
CA LYS A 247 -3.64 29.98 3.10
C LYS A 247 -5.14 29.87 3.43
N LYS A 248 -6.01 30.46 2.62
CA LYS A 248 -7.46 30.35 2.75
C LYS A 248 -7.94 28.91 2.52
N SER A 249 -7.38 28.20 1.53
CA SER A 249 -7.76 26.81 1.21
C SER A 249 -7.50 25.83 2.37
N TYR A 250 -6.58 26.14 3.28
CA TYR A 250 -6.31 25.32 4.46
C TYR A 250 -7.39 25.38 5.54
N ASN A 251 -8.36 26.31 5.44
CA ASN A 251 -9.30 26.62 6.49
C ASN A 251 -10.78 26.34 6.16
N GLY A 252 -11.07 25.77 4.99
CA GLY A 252 -12.45 25.53 4.55
C GLY A 252 -12.60 24.37 3.59
N ASN A 253 -13.83 23.86 3.47
CA ASN A 253 -14.17 22.74 2.56
C ASN A 253 -14.50 23.23 1.14
N GLU A 254 -14.68 24.57 0.96
CA GLU A 254 -14.94 25.13 -0.36
C GLU A 254 -13.67 25.07 -1.22
N VAL A 255 -13.81 24.60 -2.45
CA VAL A 255 -12.72 24.55 -3.41
C VAL A 255 -12.36 25.97 -3.82
N ILE A 256 -11.08 26.30 -3.68
CA ILE A 256 -10.49 27.59 -4.05
C ILE A 256 -9.58 27.36 -5.23
N HIS A 257 -9.79 28.12 -6.31
CA HIS A 257 -8.82 28.21 -7.41
C HIS A 257 -7.63 29.05 -6.92
N ILE A 258 -6.57 28.36 -6.45
CA ILE A 258 -5.36 29.00 -5.93
C ILE A 258 -4.63 29.71 -7.06
N ALA A 259 -4.44 29.02 -8.20
CA ALA A 259 -3.90 29.60 -9.43
C ALA A 259 -4.77 29.20 -10.63
N THR A 260 -5.26 30.19 -11.36
CA THR A 260 -6.06 29.99 -12.56
C THR A 260 -5.18 29.85 -13.80
N GLU A 261 -5.76 29.29 -14.87
CA GLU A 261 -5.08 29.17 -16.17
C GLU A 261 -4.57 30.50 -16.69
N GLN A 262 -5.40 31.57 -16.58
CA GLN A 262 -5.02 32.88 -17.05
C GLN A 262 -3.85 33.49 -16.25
N GLU A 263 -3.85 33.33 -14.94
CA GLU A 263 -2.76 33.79 -14.09
C GLU A 263 -1.45 33.05 -14.36
N MET A 264 -1.52 31.73 -14.65
CA MET A 264 -0.35 30.94 -15.07
C MET A 264 0.19 31.47 -16.41
N LYS A 265 -0.67 31.68 -17.43
CA LYS A 265 -0.30 32.23 -18.74
C LYS A 265 0.32 33.61 -18.62
N ASP A 266 -0.20 34.46 -17.74
CA ASP A 266 0.27 35.84 -17.54
C ASP A 266 1.53 35.92 -16.65
N GLY A 267 2.03 34.82 -16.12
CA GLY A 267 3.16 34.80 -15.20
C GLY A 267 2.88 35.50 -13.85
N LYS A 268 1.61 35.52 -13.41
CA LYS A 268 1.15 36.23 -12.21
C LYS A 268 1.08 35.35 -10.95
N VAL A 269 1.56 34.10 -11.01
CA VAL A 269 1.46 33.14 -9.87
C VAL A 269 2.69 33.21 -8.99
N THR A 270 3.88 33.19 -9.56
CA THR A 270 5.15 33.18 -8.81
C THR A 270 5.82 34.55 -8.80
N LYS A 271 6.74 34.74 -7.84
CA LYS A 271 7.65 35.89 -7.87
C LYS A 271 8.49 35.87 -9.14
N GLN A 272 8.75 37.03 -9.74
CA GLN A 272 9.44 37.17 -11.02
C GLN A 272 10.97 37.28 -10.87
N LYS A 273 11.55 36.54 -9.93
CA LYS A 273 12.99 36.29 -9.83
C LYS A 273 13.38 35.25 -10.86
N ASP A 274 14.55 35.32 -11.44
CA ASP A 274 15.01 34.31 -12.41
C ASP A 274 14.92 32.90 -11.85
N TRP A 275 15.15 32.76 -10.54
CA TRP A 275 15.02 31.52 -9.77
C TRP A 275 14.28 31.79 -8.47
N ASN A 276 13.28 30.96 -8.17
CA ASN A 276 12.60 30.91 -6.87
C ASN A 276 13.10 29.68 -6.10
N THR A 277 13.33 29.82 -4.80
CA THR A 277 13.72 28.72 -3.91
C THR A 277 12.56 28.37 -3.02
N TRP A 278 11.95 27.24 -3.29
CA TRP A 278 10.84 26.65 -2.56
C TRP A 278 11.39 25.82 -1.39
N LYS A 279 10.82 25.94 -0.18
CA LYS A 279 11.31 25.30 1.02
C LYS A 279 10.24 24.38 1.60
N PHE A 280 10.63 23.15 1.88
CA PHE A 280 9.75 22.14 2.45
C PHE A 280 10.43 21.43 3.62
N ALA A 281 9.61 20.94 4.57
CA ALA A 281 10.09 20.10 5.67
C ALA A 281 9.02 19.06 6.04
N VAL A 282 9.47 17.92 6.47
CA VAL A 282 8.63 16.86 7.01
C VAL A 282 9.46 15.94 7.90
N ASN A 283 8.86 15.47 8.98
CA ASN A 283 9.51 14.54 9.88
C ASN A 283 8.82 13.17 9.83
N HIS A 284 9.61 12.14 10.06
CA HIS A 284 9.14 10.77 10.22
C HIS A 284 8.28 10.27 9.04
N ILE A 285 8.85 10.34 7.86
CA ILE A 285 8.22 9.91 6.60
C ILE A 285 9.20 9.05 5.79
N THR A 286 8.65 8.18 4.94
CA THR A 286 9.45 7.18 4.21
C THR A 286 10.11 7.72 2.94
N ASP A 287 9.56 8.75 2.31
CA ASP A 287 10.10 9.36 1.09
C ASP A 287 9.62 10.79 0.93
N VAL A 288 10.27 11.54 0.04
CA VAL A 288 9.84 12.86 -0.44
C VAL A 288 9.89 12.91 -1.96
N THR A 289 8.85 13.50 -2.54
CA THR A 289 8.73 13.72 -3.98
C THR A 289 8.23 15.14 -4.26
N PHE A 290 8.40 15.58 -5.49
CA PHE A 290 7.85 16.85 -5.94
C PHE A 290 7.51 16.82 -7.43
N ALA A 291 6.66 17.75 -7.83
CA ALA A 291 6.33 18.00 -9.21
C ALA A 291 6.37 19.50 -9.49
N LEU A 292 6.52 19.89 -10.73
CA LEU A 292 6.49 21.29 -11.12
C LEU A 292 5.90 21.48 -12.52
N SER A 293 5.19 22.60 -12.68
CA SER A 293 4.64 23.03 -13.97
C SER A 293 4.59 24.53 -14.04
N ASN A 294 4.70 25.09 -15.26
CA ASN A 294 4.53 26.51 -15.51
C ASN A 294 3.14 26.88 -16.07
N HIS A 295 2.22 25.90 -16.21
CA HIS A 295 0.92 26.13 -16.82
C HIS A 295 -0.23 25.31 -16.22
N TYR A 296 0.03 24.43 -15.24
CA TYR A 296 -1.03 23.71 -14.52
C TYR A 296 -1.81 24.67 -13.63
N VAL A 297 -3.13 24.56 -13.65
CA VAL A 297 -3.99 25.21 -12.65
C VAL A 297 -3.79 24.55 -11.30
N TRP A 298 -4.11 25.28 -10.23
CA TRP A 298 -3.95 24.81 -8.87
C TRP A 298 -5.21 25.06 -8.06
N ASP A 299 -5.85 24.00 -7.61
CA ASP A 299 -7.04 24.04 -6.79
C ASP A 299 -6.75 23.47 -5.40
N GLY A 300 -7.50 23.93 -4.40
CA GLY A 300 -7.32 23.43 -3.05
C GLY A 300 -8.48 23.72 -2.11
N ALA A 301 -8.61 22.85 -1.13
CA ALA A 301 -9.55 22.96 0.01
C ALA A 301 -8.96 22.18 1.19
N SER A 302 -9.71 22.05 2.28
CA SER A 302 -9.30 21.20 3.43
C SER A 302 -10.50 20.62 4.14
N VAL A 303 -10.32 19.51 4.84
CA VAL A 303 -11.34 18.83 5.63
C VAL A 303 -10.81 18.48 7.03
N ILE A 304 -11.70 18.40 8.01
CA ILE A 304 -11.36 17.95 9.36
C ILE A 304 -11.18 16.44 9.33
N VAL A 305 -9.95 15.98 9.50
CA VAL A 305 -9.59 14.56 9.53
C VAL A 305 -9.54 14.00 10.96
N ASP A 306 -9.31 14.83 11.96
CA ASP A 306 -9.38 14.45 13.36
C ASP A 306 -10.38 15.36 14.12
N LYS A 307 -11.57 14.83 14.37
CA LYS A 307 -12.65 15.55 15.07
C LYS A 307 -12.34 15.84 16.54
N LYS A 308 -11.42 15.08 17.17
CA LYS A 308 -11.04 15.28 18.58
C LYS A 308 -10.18 16.52 18.78
N THR A 309 -9.26 16.74 17.85
CA THR A 309 -8.31 17.86 17.89
C THR A 309 -8.71 19.00 16.95
N ASN A 310 -9.75 18.82 16.15
CA ASN A 310 -10.17 19.73 15.07
C ASN A 310 -9.07 19.92 13.99
N ARG A 311 -8.19 18.92 13.82
CA ARG A 311 -7.11 18.97 12.86
C ARG A 311 -7.66 18.79 11.44
N ARG A 312 -7.23 19.69 10.54
CA ARG A 312 -7.54 19.65 9.12
C ARG A 312 -6.38 19.11 8.31
N SER A 313 -6.69 18.51 7.17
CA SER A 313 -5.70 18.20 6.12
C SER A 313 -6.14 18.83 4.80
N SER A 314 -5.18 19.33 4.04
CA SER A 314 -5.44 19.99 2.77
C SER A 314 -5.58 18.95 1.66
N ALA A 315 -6.58 19.14 0.81
CA ALA A 315 -6.79 18.43 -0.43
C ALA A 315 -6.47 19.40 -1.59
N GLN A 316 -5.55 19.02 -2.47
CA GLN A 316 -5.12 19.86 -3.57
C GLN A 316 -5.13 19.08 -4.89
N ALA A 317 -5.23 19.81 -6.01
CA ALA A 317 -5.06 19.27 -7.36
C ALA A 317 -4.26 20.25 -8.22
N ALA A 318 -3.36 19.70 -9.04
CA ALA A 318 -2.62 20.45 -10.04
C ALA A 318 -2.69 19.72 -11.38
N TYR A 319 -3.19 20.40 -12.40
CA TYR A 319 -3.49 19.76 -13.68
C TYR A 319 -3.55 20.75 -14.85
N ASN A 320 -3.40 20.24 -16.06
CA ASN A 320 -3.65 20.99 -17.29
C ASN A 320 -5.16 21.02 -17.57
N PRO A 321 -5.82 22.18 -17.60
CA PRO A 321 -7.28 22.25 -17.74
C PRO A 321 -7.79 21.77 -19.10
N THR A 322 -6.92 21.66 -20.10
CA THR A 322 -7.27 21.14 -21.43
C THR A 322 -7.20 19.62 -21.49
N THR A 323 -6.16 19.02 -20.95
CA THR A 323 -5.88 17.57 -21.04
C THR A 323 -6.26 16.79 -19.78
N GLY A 324 -6.42 17.44 -18.63
CA GLY A 324 -6.74 16.84 -17.34
C GLY A 324 -8.15 17.14 -16.85
N LYS A 325 -9.17 16.91 -17.67
CA LYS A 325 -10.57 17.31 -17.37
C LYS A 325 -11.14 16.62 -16.13
N ASP A 326 -10.76 15.39 -15.85
CA ASP A 326 -11.20 14.65 -14.66
C ASP A 326 -10.71 15.33 -13.39
N PHE A 327 -9.53 15.96 -13.43
CA PHE A 327 -8.90 16.62 -12.29
C PHE A 327 -9.66 17.85 -11.78
N ALA A 328 -10.58 18.39 -12.54
CA ALA A 328 -11.47 19.44 -12.05
C ALA A 328 -12.31 19.03 -10.83
N ASN A 329 -12.47 17.73 -10.60
CA ASN A 329 -13.13 17.17 -9.43
C ASN A 329 -12.16 16.59 -8.37
N SER A 330 -10.87 16.49 -8.65
CA SER A 330 -9.90 15.78 -7.79
C SER A 330 -9.82 16.34 -6.37
N VAL A 331 -9.98 17.65 -6.17
CA VAL A 331 -10.06 18.22 -4.81
C VAL A 331 -11.26 17.66 -4.06
N LYS A 332 -12.41 17.50 -4.72
CA LYS A 332 -13.62 16.93 -4.08
C LYS A 332 -13.44 15.46 -3.76
N TYR A 333 -12.82 14.70 -4.67
CA TYR A 333 -12.49 13.29 -4.45
C TYR A 333 -11.54 13.15 -3.25
N ASN A 334 -10.46 13.93 -3.22
CA ASN A 334 -9.54 13.97 -2.08
C ASN A 334 -10.23 14.36 -0.76
N LEU A 335 -11.11 15.38 -0.74
CA LEU A 335 -11.85 15.76 0.46
C LEU A 335 -12.70 14.61 0.99
N ASN A 336 -13.39 13.90 0.10
CA ASN A 336 -14.20 12.74 0.45
C ASN A 336 -13.34 11.59 0.97
N ALA A 337 -12.27 11.24 0.26
CA ALA A 337 -11.33 10.19 0.67
C ALA A 337 -10.73 10.47 2.05
N LEU A 338 -10.23 11.70 2.27
CA LEU A 338 -9.66 12.11 3.56
C LEU A 338 -10.66 12.01 4.72
N ASP A 339 -11.91 12.47 4.51
CA ASP A 339 -12.97 12.35 5.54
C ASP A 339 -13.36 10.89 5.75
N TRP A 340 -13.61 10.16 4.67
CA TRP A 340 -14.11 8.80 4.74
C TRP A 340 -13.09 7.84 5.36
N PHE A 341 -11.85 7.85 4.92
CA PHE A 341 -10.80 7.00 5.49
C PHE A 341 -10.53 7.32 6.96
N SER A 342 -10.57 8.60 7.32
CA SER A 342 -10.36 9.02 8.71
C SER A 342 -11.48 8.58 9.66
N ASN A 343 -12.71 8.46 9.17
CA ASN A 343 -13.88 8.20 10.03
C ASN A 343 -14.47 6.79 9.85
N ASN A 344 -14.22 6.10 8.74
CA ASN A 344 -14.81 4.79 8.43
C ASN A 344 -13.77 3.66 8.40
N TRP A 345 -13.02 3.50 7.33
CA TRP A 345 -12.00 2.47 7.15
C TRP A 345 -10.71 3.08 6.56
N PRO A 346 -9.55 2.90 7.22
CA PRO A 346 -9.35 2.17 8.47
C PRO A 346 -10.00 2.86 9.70
N GLY A 347 -10.46 4.11 9.60
CA GLY A 347 -11.03 4.87 10.72
C GLY A 347 -9.94 5.39 11.66
N ILE A 348 -8.81 5.74 11.09
CA ILE A 348 -7.67 6.42 11.73
C ILE A 348 -7.51 7.78 11.05
N PRO A 349 -7.43 8.89 11.81
CA PRO A 349 -7.25 10.21 11.23
C PRO A 349 -6.10 10.25 10.22
N TYR A 350 -6.34 10.76 9.02
CA TYR A 350 -5.32 10.93 7.99
C TYR A 350 -4.06 11.57 8.60
N PRO A 351 -2.89 10.95 8.51
CA PRO A 351 -1.75 11.32 9.35
C PRO A 351 -1.04 12.60 8.91
N TYR A 352 -1.17 12.99 7.64
CA TYR A 352 -0.38 14.05 7.03
C TYR A 352 -1.14 15.37 6.89
N VAL A 353 -0.41 16.45 6.58
CA VAL A 353 -0.95 17.81 6.47
C VAL A 353 -1.72 18.05 5.18
N LYS A 354 -1.47 17.25 4.14
CA LYS A 354 -2.08 17.41 2.81
C LYS A 354 -2.02 16.13 1.99
N THR A 355 -2.81 16.11 0.90
CA THR A 355 -2.61 15.27 -0.28
C THR A 355 -2.77 16.13 -1.54
N ILE A 356 -2.00 15.83 -2.59
CA ILE A 356 -2.01 16.56 -3.86
C ILE A 356 -2.20 15.56 -4.99
N ALA A 357 -3.30 15.66 -5.74
CA ALA A 357 -3.45 14.97 -7.02
C ALA A 357 -2.74 15.77 -8.10
N PHE A 358 -1.69 15.22 -8.68
CA PHE A 358 -0.95 15.83 -9.77
C PHE A 358 -1.19 15.05 -11.06
N GLN A 359 -1.64 15.72 -12.11
CA GLN A 359 -1.84 15.07 -13.41
C GLN A 359 -0.52 14.60 -14.01
N GLY A 360 -0.42 13.29 -14.21
CA GLY A 360 0.69 12.62 -14.88
C GLY A 360 0.22 11.40 -15.66
N PHE A 361 0.94 10.27 -15.57
CA PHE A 361 0.67 9.06 -16.36
C PHE A 361 0.97 7.76 -15.59
N ALA A 362 1.08 7.81 -14.26
CA ALA A 362 1.60 6.65 -13.52
C ALA A 362 0.53 5.86 -12.74
N ASP A 363 -0.55 6.52 -12.30
CA ASP A 363 -1.50 5.96 -11.34
C ASP A 363 -0.71 5.37 -10.16
N MET A 364 -0.05 6.30 -9.43
CA MET A 364 1.00 5.96 -8.47
C MET A 364 0.95 6.86 -7.24
N GLU A 365 1.10 6.22 -6.11
CA GLU A 365 1.17 6.84 -4.80
C GLU A 365 2.57 7.36 -4.44
N TYR A 366 2.57 8.46 -3.69
CA TYR A 366 3.74 9.02 -2.99
C TYR A 366 3.28 9.62 -1.67
N PRO A 367 4.18 9.75 -0.67
CA PRO A 367 3.79 10.41 0.56
C PRO A 367 3.23 11.82 0.29
N MET A 368 1.96 12.06 0.60
CA MET A 368 1.22 13.32 0.41
C MET A 368 1.00 13.74 -1.07
N MET A 369 1.30 12.90 -2.04
CA MET A 369 1.07 13.19 -3.46
C MET A 369 0.64 11.92 -4.19
N VAL A 370 -0.12 12.10 -5.28
CA VAL A 370 -0.43 11.06 -6.25
C VAL A 370 -0.14 11.57 -7.66
N ASN A 371 0.30 10.66 -8.54
CA ASN A 371 0.59 10.95 -9.95
C ASN A 371 -0.40 10.15 -10.80
N ASP A 372 -1.55 10.76 -11.13
CA ASP A 372 -2.66 10.07 -11.75
C ASP A 372 -2.82 10.45 -13.23
N SER A 373 -3.38 9.51 -13.99
CA SER A 373 -3.73 9.67 -15.40
C SER A 373 -5.10 10.33 -15.59
N GLN A 374 -5.33 10.85 -16.79
CA GLN A 374 -6.65 11.27 -17.25
C GLN A 374 -7.37 10.07 -17.88
N PHE A 375 -8.54 9.69 -17.36
CA PHE A 375 -9.29 8.52 -17.82
C PHE A 375 -10.47 8.85 -18.74
N GLY A 376 -11.10 10.01 -18.57
CA GLY A 376 -12.32 10.40 -19.29
C GLY A 376 -13.61 9.75 -18.73
N ASP A 377 -13.49 8.97 -17.67
CA ASP A 377 -14.59 8.40 -16.89
C ASP A 377 -14.46 8.90 -15.44
N PRO A 378 -15.33 9.79 -14.96
CA PRO A 378 -15.23 10.37 -13.63
C PRO A 378 -15.34 9.34 -12.48
N VAL A 379 -16.10 8.25 -12.66
CA VAL A 379 -16.23 7.20 -11.64
C VAL A 379 -14.92 6.43 -11.53
N PHE A 380 -14.34 6.07 -12.67
CA PHE A 380 -13.06 5.38 -12.71
C PHE A 380 -11.92 6.26 -12.16
N ALA A 381 -11.89 7.55 -12.56
CA ALA A 381 -10.91 8.52 -12.06
C ALA A 381 -11.00 8.69 -10.53
N GLN A 382 -12.22 8.73 -9.97
CA GLN A 382 -12.41 8.80 -8.52
C GLN A 382 -11.91 7.54 -7.82
N LEU A 383 -12.26 6.35 -8.33
CA LEU A 383 -11.84 5.07 -7.74
C LEU A 383 -10.32 4.91 -7.74
N VAL A 384 -9.63 5.29 -8.83
CA VAL A 384 -8.16 5.26 -8.88
C VAL A 384 -7.59 6.25 -7.85
N GLN A 385 -8.07 7.48 -7.83
CA GLN A 385 -7.57 8.47 -6.87
C GLN A 385 -7.81 8.05 -5.41
N ASP A 386 -8.94 7.40 -5.10
CA ASP A 386 -9.21 6.86 -3.76
C ASP A 386 -8.25 5.71 -3.41
N HIS A 387 -7.91 4.86 -4.38
CA HIS A 387 -6.90 3.82 -4.24
C HIS A 387 -5.53 4.43 -3.88
N GLU A 388 -5.07 5.42 -4.65
CA GLU A 388 -3.79 6.08 -4.42
C GLU A 388 -3.75 6.84 -3.08
N VAL A 389 -4.86 7.47 -2.66
CA VAL A 389 -4.95 8.11 -1.34
C VAL A 389 -4.97 7.08 -0.20
N ALA A 390 -5.53 5.89 -0.41
CA ALA A 390 -5.55 4.81 0.59
C ALA A 390 -4.13 4.31 0.94
N HIS A 391 -3.19 4.36 0.00
CA HIS A 391 -1.77 4.07 0.22
C HIS A 391 -1.12 4.93 1.30
N THR A 392 -1.72 6.04 1.69
CA THR A 392 -1.28 6.81 2.86
C THR A 392 -1.15 5.95 4.11
N TYR A 393 -2.04 4.98 4.30
CA TYR A 393 -2.02 4.09 5.47
C TYR A 393 -1.09 2.89 5.27
N PHE A 394 -1.05 2.35 4.06
CA PHE A 394 -0.20 1.26 3.59
C PHE A 394 0.29 1.64 2.18
N PRO A 395 1.59 1.91 1.93
CA PRO A 395 2.73 1.54 2.78
C PRO A 395 3.19 2.65 3.74
N PHE A 396 2.74 3.92 3.60
CA PHE A 396 3.47 5.06 4.17
C PHE A 396 3.33 5.18 5.69
N TYR A 397 2.12 5.12 6.24
CA TYR A 397 1.91 5.18 7.69
C TYR A 397 2.44 3.93 8.40
N MET A 398 2.38 2.77 7.74
CA MET A 398 2.76 1.48 8.31
C MET A 398 4.18 1.02 7.94
N GLY A 399 4.91 1.72 7.08
CA GLY A 399 6.29 1.40 6.68
C GLY A 399 6.49 0.02 6.08
N ILE A 400 5.62 -0.38 5.14
CA ILE A 400 5.64 -1.70 4.52
C ILE A 400 6.90 -1.89 3.67
N ASN A 401 7.45 -3.09 3.68
CA ASN A 401 8.45 -3.55 2.72
C ASN A 401 7.75 -4.07 1.46
N GLU A 402 7.42 -3.18 0.53
CA GLU A 402 6.69 -3.50 -0.70
C GLU A 402 7.53 -4.36 -1.64
N THR A 403 8.85 -4.14 -1.66
CA THR A 403 9.78 -4.98 -2.44
C THR A 403 9.62 -6.47 -2.15
N ARG A 404 9.24 -6.83 -0.91
CA ARG A 404 9.03 -8.23 -0.50
C ARG A 404 7.58 -8.61 -0.29
N TYR A 405 6.74 -7.68 0.13
CA TYR A 405 5.39 -7.95 0.62
C TYR A 405 4.39 -6.92 0.11
N ALA A 406 4.37 -6.66 -1.21
CA ALA A 406 3.46 -5.70 -1.85
C ALA A 406 1.99 -5.93 -1.51
N TYR A 407 1.59 -7.17 -1.22
CA TYR A 407 0.22 -7.48 -0.78
C TYR A 407 -0.16 -6.87 0.59
N MET A 408 0.82 -6.48 1.43
CA MET A 408 0.57 -5.77 2.69
C MET A 408 0.34 -4.26 2.48
N ASP A 409 0.51 -3.79 1.27
CA ASP A 409 0.27 -2.48 0.77
C ASP A 409 -0.94 -2.49 -0.18
N GLU A 410 -0.78 -2.94 -1.39
CA GLU A 410 -1.77 -2.99 -2.45
C GLU A 410 -3.07 -3.73 -2.06
N GLY A 411 -2.93 -4.80 -1.29
CA GLY A 411 -4.08 -5.54 -0.78
C GLY A 411 -4.95 -4.69 0.15
N TRP A 412 -4.36 -3.82 0.96
CA TRP A 412 -5.10 -2.90 1.81
C TRP A 412 -5.65 -1.72 1.03
N ALA A 413 -4.90 -1.12 0.12
CA ALA A 413 -5.41 -0.05 -0.76
C ALA A 413 -6.61 -0.56 -1.57
N THR A 414 -6.52 -1.73 -2.19
CA THR A 414 -7.64 -2.40 -2.89
C THR A 414 -8.84 -2.68 -1.97
N THR A 415 -8.60 -3.06 -0.72
CA THR A 415 -9.67 -3.28 0.26
C THR A 415 -10.39 -1.97 0.59
N PHE A 416 -9.65 -0.89 0.78
CA PHE A 416 -10.24 0.42 1.09
C PHE A 416 -10.90 1.05 -0.14
N GLU A 417 -10.35 0.88 -1.35
CA GLU A 417 -10.98 1.21 -2.64
C GLU A 417 -12.39 0.59 -2.73
N TYR A 418 -12.50 -0.71 -2.46
CA TYR A 418 -13.80 -1.39 -2.50
C TYR A 418 -14.77 -0.86 -1.44
N LEU A 419 -14.30 -0.63 -0.23
CA LEU A 419 -15.16 -0.20 0.88
C LEU A 419 -15.64 1.25 0.72
N ILE A 420 -14.80 2.16 0.22
CA ILE A 420 -15.22 3.54 -0.11
C ILE A 420 -16.12 3.53 -1.34
N GLY A 421 -15.81 2.73 -2.36
CA GLY A 421 -16.62 2.59 -3.57
C GLY A 421 -18.07 2.16 -3.28
N ILE A 422 -18.28 1.30 -2.27
CA ILE A 422 -19.65 0.96 -1.80
C ILE A 422 -20.38 2.20 -1.27
N ALA A 423 -19.68 3.06 -0.53
CA ALA A 423 -20.29 4.26 0.04
C ALA A 423 -20.60 5.33 -1.02
N GLU A 424 -19.80 5.43 -2.06
CA GLU A 424 -19.90 6.46 -3.10
C GLU A 424 -20.83 6.07 -4.25
N HIS A 425 -20.74 4.82 -4.69
CA HIS A 425 -21.42 4.34 -5.90
C HIS A 425 -22.47 3.25 -5.65
N GLY A 426 -22.59 2.79 -4.40
CA GLY A 426 -23.46 1.70 -3.99
C GLY A 426 -22.84 0.32 -4.24
N LYS A 427 -23.38 -0.69 -3.51
CA LYS A 427 -22.80 -2.04 -3.47
C LYS A 427 -22.68 -2.69 -4.84
N GLN A 428 -23.72 -2.59 -5.70
CA GLN A 428 -23.71 -3.27 -7.01
C GLN A 428 -22.59 -2.74 -7.91
N ALA A 429 -22.44 -1.42 -8.02
CA ALA A 429 -21.41 -0.81 -8.85
C ALA A 429 -20.00 -1.13 -8.33
N ALA A 430 -19.81 -1.09 -7.00
CA ALA A 430 -18.55 -1.47 -6.38
C ALA A 430 -18.21 -2.95 -6.58
N ASP A 431 -19.20 -3.86 -6.44
CA ASP A 431 -19.03 -5.30 -6.70
C ASP A 431 -18.62 -5.56 -8.16
N ASP A 432 -19.28 -4.91 -9.11
CA ASP A 432 -19.02 -5.11 -10.54
C ASP A 432 -17.63 -4.60 -10.92
N PHE A 433 -17.23 -3.44 -10.40
CA PHE A 433 -15.88 -2.90 -10.58
C PHE A 433 -14.83 -3.86 -9.97
N TYR A 434 -15.01 -4.23 -8.71
CA TYR A 434 -14.08 -5.09 -7.97
C TYR A 434 -13.90 -6.45 -8.66
N LYS A 435 -14.98 -7.11 -9.05
CA LYS A 435 -14.94 -8.37 -9.81
C LYS A 435 -14.14 -8.20 -11.09
N LYS A 436 -14.49 -7.21 -11.90
CA LYS A 436 -13.87 -6.97 -13.21
C LYS A 436 -12.36 -6.69 -13.13
N PHE A 437 -11.92 -5.84 -12.20
CA PHE A 437 -10.55 -5.34 -12.17
C PHE A 437 -9.64 -6.07 -11.17
N ARG A 438 -10.22 -6.75 -10.16
CA ARG A 438 -9.44 -7.35 -9.07
C ARG A 438 -9.56 -8.88 -8.98
N VAL A 439 -10.61 -9.49 -9.56
CA VAL A 439 -10.87 -10.93 -9.39
C VAL A 439 -10.92 -11.69 -10.70
N ASP A 440 -11.62 -11.19 -11.73
CA ASP A 440 -11.83 -11.89 -12.99
C ASP A 440 -10.53 -12.31 -13.68
N GLN A 441 -9.51 -11.45 -13.65
CA GLN A 441 -8.21 -11.77 -14.23
C GLN A 441 -7.58 -12.98 -13.52
N TYR A 442 -7.62 -13.00 -12.20
CA TYR A 442 -7.09 -14.09 -11.39
C TYR A 442 -7.82 -15.42 -11.68
N ILE A 443 -9.15 -15.41 -11.69
CA ILE A 443 -9.96 -16.63 -11.90
C ILE A 443 -9.87 -17.12 -13.34
N ASN A 444 -9.75 -16.24 -14.32
CA ASN A 444 -9.66 -16.59 -15.74
C ASN A 444 -8.22 -16.80 -16.23
N ASP A 445 -7.22 -16.58 -15.38
CA ASP A 445 -5.83 -16.83 -15.71
C ASP A 445 -5.60 -18.32 -15.92
N LYS A 446 -5.14 -18.68 -17.11
CA LYS A 446 -4.86 -20.08 -17.50
C LYS A 446 -3.46 -20.53 -17.11
N SER A 447 -2.63 -19.62 -16.64
CA SER A 447 -1.24 -19.90 -16.28
C SER A 447 -1.15 -20.38 -14.84
N THR A 448 -1.42 -21.67 -14.61
CA THR A 448 -1.27 -22.29 -13.27
C THR A 448 0.17 -22.27 -12.75
N GLU A 449 1.17 -22.05 -13.62
CA GLU A 449 2.57 -21.98 -13.23
C GLU A 449 2.93 -20.64 -12.57
N GLU A 450 2.14 -19.60 -12.80
CA GLU A 450 2.33 -18.26 -12.22
C GLU A 450 1.51 -18.06 -10.92
N ASP A 451 0.59 -18.95 -10.63
CA ASP A 451 -0.17 -18.88 -9.38
C ASP A 451 0.68 -19.33 -8.19
N GLN A 452 0.88 -18.43 -7.24
CA GLN A 452 1.74 -18.63 -6.09
C GLN A 452 1.03 -18.20 -4.80
N PRO A 453 1.41 -18.79 -3.63
CA PRO A 453 0.87 -18.34 -2.34
C PRO A 453 1.10 -16.85 -2.10
N ILE A 454 0.14 -16.16 -1.48
CA ILE A 454 0.23 -14.72 -1.19
C ILE A 454 1.51 -14.37 -0.41
N ILE A 455 1.97 -15.27 0.48
CA ILE A 455 3.17 -15.06 1.30
C ILE A 455 4.48 -15.03 0.48
N SER A 456 4.44 -15.40 -0.80
CA SER A 456 5.61 -15.36 -1.69
C SER A 456 6.12 -13.92 -1.82
N MET A 457 7.44 -13.76 -1.85
CA MET A 457 8.04 -12.43 -1.94
C MET A 457 7.77 -11.80 -3.31
N SER A 458 7.34 -10.54 -3.30
CA SER A 458 6.90 -9.79 -4.49
C SER A 458 7.97 -9.69 -5.57
N ASP A 459 9.25 -9.53 -5.18
CA ASP A 459 10.39 -9.50 -6.09
C ASP A 459 10.69 -10.86 -6.76
N GLN A 460 10.11 -11.96 -6.26
CA GLN A 460 10.32 -13.32 -6.76
C GLN A 460 9.12 -13.91 -7.50
N VAL A 461 7.93 -13.33 -7.33
CA VAL A 461 6.72 -13.77 -8.03
C VAL A 461 6.81 -13.37 -9.51
N SER A 462 6.45 -14.25 -10.43
CA SER A 462 6.54 -14.01 -11.87
C SER A 462 5.19 -13.74 -12.53
N GLY A 463 5.21 -13.05 -13.67
CA GLY A 463 4.05 -12.83 -14.54
C GLY A 463 2.83 -12.25 -13.82
N ALA A 464 1.67 -12.79 -14.11
CA ALA A 464 0.38 -12.40 -13.52
C ALA A 464 0.32 -12.62 -11.99
N GLY A 465 1.16 -13.52 -11.45
CA GLY A 465 1.20 -13.83 -10.02
C GLY A 465 1.46 -12.61 -9.13
N TYR A 466 2.24 -11.62 -9.60
CA TYR A 466 2.45 -10.37 -8.85
C TYR A 466 1.12 -9.60 -8.66
N GLY A 467 0.44 -9.28 -9.76
CA GLY A 467 -0.84 -8.57 -9.72
C GLY A 467 -1.91 -9.35 -8.97
N ASN A 468 -2.05 -10.65 -9.24
CA ASN A 468 -3.02 -11.50 -8.57
C ASN A 468 -2.82 -11.50 -7.04
N ASN A 469 -1.58 -11.69 -6.57
CA ASN A 469 -1.28 -11.77 -5.14
C ASN A 469 -1.35 -10.42 -4.44
N SER A 470 -0.81 -9.36 -5.07
CA SER A 470 -0.69 -8.05 -4.42
C SER A 470 -2.05 -7.38 -4.23
N TYR A 471 -2.92 -7.47 -5.22
CA TYR A 471 -4.23 -6.79 -5.25
C TYR A 471 -5.38 -7.73 -4.84
N GLY A 472 -5.93 -8.47 -5.79
CA GLY A 472 -7.19 -9.21 -5.65
C GLY A 472 -7.17 -10.29 -4.57
N LYS A 473 -6.23 -11.23 -4.60
CA LYS A 473 -6.17 -12.33 -3.62
C LYS A 473 -5.97 -11.83 -2.19
N ALA A 474 -5.08 -10.86 -1.98
CA ALA A 474 -4.84 -10.28 -0.67
C ALA A 474 -6.09 -9.56 -0.16
N SER A 475 -6.68 -8.68 -0.96
CA SER A 475 -7.90 -7.96 -0.60
C SER A 475 -9.07 -8.89 -0.29
N LEU A 476 -9.29 -9.94 -1.10
CA LEU A 476 -10.31 -10.97 -0.82
C LEU A 476 -10.07 -11.63 0.55
N SER A 477 -8.81 -11.90 0.92
CA SER A 477 -8.49 -12.47 2.23
C SER A 477 -8.84 -11.52 3.38
N TYR A 478 -8.57 -10.21 3.23
CA TYR A 478 -8.90 -9.20 4.24
C TYR A 478 -10.41 -9.01 4.37
N LEU A 479 -11.15 -9.01 3.26
CA LEU A 479 -12.60 -8.91 3.23
C LEU A 479 -13.27 -10.18 3.80
N ALA A 480 -12.73 -11.38 3.51
CA ALA A 480 -13.18 -12.63 4.12
C ALA A 480 -12.94 -12.65 5.65
N LEU A 481 -11.79 -12.14 6.10
CA LEU A 481 -11.53 -12.01 7.53
C LEU A 481 -12.47 -11.00 8.20
N LYS A 482 -12.78 -9.90 7.51
CA LYS A 482 -13.73 -8.88 7.96
C LYS A 482 -15.14 -9.46 8.10
N ASP A 483 -15.59 -10.24 7.13
CA ASP A 483 -16.87 -10.96 7.18
C ASP A 483 -16.90 -11.94 8.37
N MET A 484 -15.86 -12.75 8.51
CA MET A 484 -15.75 -13.75 9.58
C MET A 484 -15.79 -13.15 11.00
N LEU A 485 -15.15 -12.00 11.21
CA LEU A 485 -15.05 -11.36 12.52
C LEU A 485 -16.19 -10.37 12.78
N GLY A 486 -16.85 -9.90 11.73
CA GLY A 486 -17.75 -8.75 11.80
C GLY A 486 -17.02 -7.42 11.95
N ASN A 487 -17.70 -6.33 11.63
CA ASN A 487 -17.10 -5.00 11.52
C ASN A 487 -16.34 -4.55 12.77
N GLU A 488 -16.97 -4.69 13.95
CA GLU A 488 -16.41 -4.17 15.21
C GLU A 488 -15.12 -4.92 15.61
N LEU A 489 -15.15 -6.25 15.58
CA LEU A 489 -13.99 -7.04 15.99
C LEU A 489 -12.86 -6.94 14.98
N PHE A 490 -13.19 -6.93 13.67
CA PHE A 490 -12.20 -6.72 12.62
C PHE A 490 -11.53 -5.35 12.74
N LYS A 491 -12.31 -4.27 12.94
CA LYS A 491 -11.77 -2.92 13.15
C LYS A 491 -10.85 -2.86 14.37
N LYS A 492 -11.25 -3.48 15.49
CA LYS A 492 -10.42 -3.57 16.69
C LYS A 492 -9.10 -4.30 16.41
N ALA A 493 -9.13 -5.41 15.67
CA ALA A 493 -7.94 -6.17 15.31
C ALA A 493 -7.03 -5.37 14.37
N LEU A 494 -7.59 -4.71 13.36
CA LEU A 494 -6.85 -3.83 12.45
C LEU A 494 -6.20 -2.66 13.20
N HIS A 495 -6.92 -1.98 14.09
CA HIS A 495 -6.37 -0.92 14.93
C HIS A 495 -5.26 -1.42 15.85
N THR A 496 -5.37 -2.66 16.36
CA THR A 496 -4.29 -3.29 17.14
C THR A 496 -3.03 -3.44 16.30
N TYR A 497 -3.15 -3.93 15.06
CA TYR A 497 -2.03 -4.04 14.13
C TYR A 497 -1.42 -2.67 13.82
N MET A 498 -2.26 -1.71 13.42
CA MET A 498 -1.79 -0.37 13.03
C MET A 498 -1.15 0.37 14.23
N SER A 499 -1.72 0.28 15.43
CA SER A 499 -1.15 0.94 16.62
C SER A 499 0.18 0.32 17.08
N ASN A 500 0.37 -0.97 16.86
CA ASN A 500 1.63 -1.64 17.17
C ASN A 500 2.76 -1.20 16.22
N TRP A 501 2.44 -0.98 14.95
CA TRP A 501 3.43 -0.93 13.89
C TRP A 501 3.47 0.36 13.06
N ASN A 502 2.58 1.35 13.27
CA ASN A 502 2.72 2.62 12.56
C ASN A 502 4.08 3.27 12.84
N GLY A 503 4.65 3.89 11.82
CA GLY A 503 6.00 4.47 11.89
C GLY A 503 7.13 3.44 12.07
N LYS A 504 6.87 2.15 11.78
CA LYS A 504 7.81 1.04 11.89
C LYS A 504 7.68 0.12 10.66
N HIS A 505 8.47 -0.97 10.65
CA HIS A 505 8.52 -1.92 9.55
C HIS A 505 7.92 -3.28 9.93
N PRO A 506 6.59 -3.47 9.83
CA PRO A 506 5.98 -4.77 10.05
C PRO A 506 6.30 -5.73 8.91
N ILE A 507 6.30 -7.02 9.26
CA ILE A 507 6.36 -8.14 8.32
C ILE A 507 5.08 -8.98 8.44
N PRO A 508 4.80 -9.93 7.54
CA PRO A 508 3.55 -10.71 7.57
C PRO A 508 3.23 -11.35 8.92
N TRP A 509 4.21 -11.90 9.60
CA TRP A 509 4.01 -12.53 10.91
C TRP A 509 3.61 -11.53 12.00
N ASP A 510 4.06 -10.28 11.92
CA ASP A 510 3.64 -9.21 12.83
C ASP A 510 2.17 -8.84 12.59
N TYR A 511 1.74 -8.82 11.32
CA TYR A 511 0.33 -8.68 10.95
C TYR A 511 -0.51 -9.84 11.53
N PHE A 512 -0.14 -11.08 11.26
CA PHE A 512 -0.88 -12.26 11.74
C PHE A 512 -0.98 -12.27 13.27
N ASN A 513 0.12 -12.04 13.96
CA ASN A 513 0.16 -12.01 15.42
C ASN A 513 -0.64 -10.83 16.00
N SER A 514 -0.59 -9.65 15.37
CA SER A 514 -1.39 -8.49 15.81
C SER A 514 -2.87 -8.72 15.62
N MET A 515 -3.29 -9.34 14.49
CA MET A 515 -4.68 -9.68 14.24
C MET A 515 -5.18 -10.73 15.24
N ASN A 516 -4.39 -11.76 15.55
CA ASN A 516 -4.69 -12.73 16.59
C ASN A 516 -4.91 -12.05 17.96
N ALA A 517 -4.00 -11.17 18.35
CA ALA A 517 -4.07 -10.45 19.62
C ALA A 517 -5.29 -9.50 19.67
N GLY A 518 -5.53 -8.73 18.62
CA GLY A 518 -6.65 -7.80 18.55
C GLY A 518 -8.02 -8.49 18.51
N ALA A 519 -8.13 -9.62 17.82
CA ALA A 519 -9.32 -10.46 17.78
C ALA A 519 -9.52 -11.31 19.06
N GLY A 520 -8.48 -11.46 19.88
CA GLY A 520 -8.52 -12.30 21.08
C GLY A 520 -8.70 -13.80 20.78
N GLN A 521 -8.31 -14.26 19.59
CA GLN A 521 -8.44 -15.64 19.16
C GLN A 521 -7.35 -16.03 18.17
N ASN A 522 -7.07 -17.33 18.04
CA ASN A 522 -6.12 -17.85 17.06
C ASN A 522 -6.78 -17.97 15.68
N LEU A 523 -6.30 -17.19 14.73
CA LEU A 523 -6.73 -17.13 13.33
C LEU A 523 -5.74 -17.85 12.39
N ASN A 524 -4.73 -18.53 12.91
CA ASN A 524 -3.65 -19.12 12.10
C ASN A 524 -4.16 -20.13 11.06
N TRP A 525 -5.26 -20.85 11.36
CA TRP A 525 -5.89 -21.75 10.38
C TRP A 525 -6.36 -20.99 9.13
N PHE A 526 -6.90 -19.76 9.32
CA PHE A 526 -7.34 -18.89 8.25
C PHE A 526 -6.14 -18.32 7.47
N PHE A 527 -5.12 -17.82 8.20
CA PHE A 527 -3.90 -17.31 7.55
C PHE A 527 -3.15 -18.42 6.80
N GLN A 528 -3.08 -19.65 7.35
CA GLN A 528 -2.50 -20.80 6.65
C GLN A 528 -3.25 -21.08 5.35
N ASN A 529 -4.58 -21.05 5.39
CA ASN A 529 -5.42 -21.31 4.22
C ASN A 529 -5.22 -20.26 3.12
N TRP A 530 -5.25 -18.97 3.46
CA TRP A 530 -5.19 -17.90 2.49
C TRP A 530 -3.76 -17.55 2.03
N PHE A 531 -2.81 -17.46 2.95
CA PHE A 531 -1.49 -16.90 2.64
C PHE A 531 -0.44 -17.95 2.25
N PHE A 532 -0.62 -19.22 2.66
CA PHE A 532 0.40 -20.26 2.48
C PHE A 532 0.01 -21.37 1.50
N THR A 533 -1.07 -21.19 0.74
CA THR A 533 -1.56 -22.18 -0.24
C THR A 533 -1.79 -21.55 -1.60
N ASN A 534 -1.83 -22.39 -2.64
CA ASN A 534 -2.25 -22.04 -3.99
C ASN A 534 -3.72 -22.37 -4.21
N ASN A 535 -4.56 -22.20 -3.19
CA ASN A 535 -5.99 -22.39 -3.32
C ASN A 535 -6.59 -21.34 -4.27
N TYR A 536 -7.82 -21.57 -4.73
CA TYR A 536 -8.59 -20.66 -5.57
C TYR A 536 -10.06 -20.63 -5.15
N LEU A 537 -10.91 -19.90 -5.87
CA LEU A 537 -12.30 -19.69 -5.52
C LEU A 537 -13.17 -20.68 -6.32
N ASP A 538 -13.69 -21.71 -5.66
CA ASP A 538 -14.55 -22.71 -6.31
C ASP A 538 -15.33 -23.49 -5.24
N LEU A 539 -16.64 -23.34 -5.20
CA LEU A 539 -17.55 -24.08 -4.34
C LEU A 539 -18.50 -24.91 -5.21
N ALA A 540 -19.05 -26.00 -4.65
CA ALA A 540 -20.01 -26.81 -5.35
C ALA A 540 -21.12 -27.31 -4.41
N ILE A 541 -22.37 -27.36 -4.87
CA ILE A 541 -23.44 -28.11 -4.19
C ILE A 541 -23.30 -29.59 -4.54
N SER A 542 -22.71 -30.36 -3.65
CA SER A 542 -22.48 -31.79 -3.91
C SER A 542 -23.74 -32.65 -3.68
N ARG A 543 -24.61 -32.24 -2.77
CA ARG A 543 -25.80 -33.01 -2.40
C ARG A 543 -26.82 -32.15 -1.66
N VAL A 544 -28.09 -32.39 -1.92
CA VAL A 544 -29.23 -31.91 -1.11
C VAL A 544 -29.98 -33.12 -0.57
N THR A 545 -30.06 -33.24 0.76
CA THR A 545 -30.73 -34.36 1.43
C THR A 545 -31.96 -33.86 2.18
N PRO A 546 -33.17 -34.13 1.67
CA PRO A 546 -34.40 -33.76 2.36
C PRO A 546 -34.64 -34.66 3.59
N ALA A 547 -35.24 -34.07 4.63
CA ALA A 547 -35.71 -34.75 5.83
C ALA A 547 -36.99 -34.07 6.33
N LYS A 548 -37.69 -34.67 7.30
CA LYS A 548 -38.91 -34.09 7.85
C LYS A 548 -38.66 -32.73 8.47
N GLY A 549 -39.19 -31.67 7.90
CA GLY A 549 -39.10 -30.30 8.38
C GLY A 549 -37.76 -29.61 8.13
N LYS A 550 -36.84 -30.23 7.39
CA LYS A 550 -35.53 -29.68 7.06
C LYS A 550 -34.93 -30.32 5.81
N SER A 551 -33.98 -29.62 5.22
CA SER A 551 -33.07 -30.19 4.20
C SER A 551 -31.63 -29.88 4.59
N THR A 552 -30.70 -30.77 4.24
CA THR A 552 -29.28 -30.55 4.42
C THR A 552 -28.65 -30.31 3.05
N VAL A 553 -28.00 -29.18 2.88
CA VAL A 553 -27.20 -28.82 1.70
C VAL A 553 -25.74 -29.09 2.02
N THR A 554 -25.15 -30.04 1.29
CA THR A 554 -23.72 -30.32 1.41
C THR A 554 -22.96 -29.49 0.39
N VAL A 555 -22.14 -28.56 0.86
CA VAL A 555 -21.31 -27.69 0.04
C VAL A 555 -19.87 -28.17 0.11
N LYS A 556 -19.25 -28.43 -1.03
CA LYS A 556 -17.83 -28.73 -1.16
C LYS A 556 -17.04 -27.45 -1.43
N ASN A 557 -15.88 -27.34 -0.83
CA ASN A 557 -14.89 -26.36 -1.16
C ASN A 557 -13.88 -27.01 -2.13
N VAL A 558 -14.10 -26.82 -3.42
CA VAL A 558 -13.31 -27.42 -4.49
C VAL A 558 -11.99 -26.68 -4.64
N GLY A 559 -12.04 -25.34 -4.64
CA GLY A 559 -10.86 -24.48 -4.79
C GLY A 559 -10.00 -24.34 -3.55
N GLY A 560 -10.57 -24.56 -2.37
CA GLY A 560 -9.85 -24.67 -1.10
C GLY A 560 -9.78 -23.39 -0.26
N PHE A 561 -9.96 -22.16 -0.80
CA PHE A 561 -10.02 -20.97 0.02
C PHE A 561 -11.25 -20.94 0.94
N ALA A 562 -11.06 -20.52 2.16
CA ALA A 562 -12.12 -20.33 3.15
C ALA A 562 -12.86 -19.01 2.86
N ILE A 563 -13.82 -19.05 1.94
CA ILE A 563 -14.62 -17.89 1.51
C ILE A 563 -15.98 -17.85 2.21
N PRO A 564 -16.59 -16.66 2.38
CA PRO A 564 -18.00 -16.54 2.73
C PRO A 564 -18.87 -16.89 1.51
N PHE A 565 -20.11 -17.32 1.77
CA PHE A 565 -21.09 -17.58 0.72
C PHE A 565 -22.51 -17.56 1.28
N ASP A 566 -23.46 -17.31 0.41
CA ASP A 566 -24.89 -17.40 0.70
C ASP A 566 -25.49 -18.65 0.08
N VAL A 567 -26.32 -19.36 0.84
CA VAL A 567 -27.19 -20.42 0.31
C VAL A 567 -28.56 -19.78 0.03
N VAL A 568 -28.86 -19.57 -1.24
CA VAL A 568 -30.14 -19.02 -1.70
C VAL A 568 -31.11 -20.17 -2.01
N VAL A 569 -32.23 -20.24 -1.29
CA VAL A 569 -33.21 -21.30 -1.38
C VAL A 569 -34.50 -20.76 -1.98
N ILE A 570 -34.96 -21.30 -3.11
CA ILE A 570 -36.20 -20.91 -3.76
C ILE A 570 -37.26 -22.00 -3.52
N TYR A 571 -38.45 -21.57 -3.12
CA TYR A 571 -39.58 -22.43 -2.80
C TYR A 571 -40.65 -22.48 -3.93
N ALA A 572 -41.49 -23.51 -3.90
CA ALA A 572 -42.58 -23.67 -4.87
C ALA A 572 -43.63 -22.54 -4.85
N ASP A 573 -43.69 -21.76 -3.77
CA ASP A 573 -44.51 -20.56 -3.64
C ASP A 573 -43.88 -19.28 -4.23
N GLY A 574 -42.69 -19.41 -4.85
CA GLY A 574 -41.92 -18.31 -5.44
C GLY A 574 -41.15 -17.46 -4.42
N LYS A 575 -41.23 -17.76 -3.13
CA LYS A 575 -40.45 -17.08 -2.10
C LYS A 575 -39.03 -17.62 -2.05
N ALA A 576 -38.09 -16.80 -1.57
CA ALA A 576 -36.70 -17.18 -1.36
C ALA A 576 -36.28 -16.90 0.08
N ASP A 577 -35.37 -17.72 0.59
CA ASP A 577 -34.61 -17.48 1.84
C ASP A 577 -33.12 -17.49 1.50
N THR A 578 -32.36 -16.63 2.18
CA THR A 578 -30.89 -16.57 2.07
C THR A 578 -30.27 -16.92 3.41
N ILE A 579 -29.32 -17.84 3.40
CA ILE A 579 -28.61 -18.29 4.61
C ILE A 579 -27.12 -17.99 4.44
N HIS A 580 -26.66 -16.89 5.06
CA HIS A 580 -25.27 -16.48 5.01
C HIS A 580 -24.35 -17.42 5.79
N GLN A 581 -23.21 -17.75 5.22
CA GLN A 581 -22.12 -18.50 5.85
C GLN A 581 -20.83 -17.69 5.83
N THR A 582 -20.32 -17.36 7.00
CA THR A 582 -19.00 -16.72 7.12
C THR A 582 -17.88 -17.75 6.90
N PRO A 583 -16.65 -17.35 6.63
CA PRO A 583 -15.50 -18.26 6.53
C PRO A 583 -15.30 -19.20 7.73
N ALA A 584 -15.84 -18.84 8.90
CA ALA A 584 -15.76 -19.69 10.10
C ALA A 584 -16.34 -21.09 9.92
N VAL A 585 -17.26 -21.27 8.98
CA VAL A 585 -17.87 -22.58 8.66
C VAL A 585 -16.82 -23.61 8.23
N TRP A 586 -15.72 -23.15 7.61
CA TRP A 586 -14.61 -23.98 7.13
C TRP A 586 -13.57 -24.35 8.19
N LYS A 587 -13.66 -23.79 9.41
CA LYS A 587 -12.64 -24.00 10.45
C LYS A 587 -12.45 -25.46 10.85
N ALA A 588 -13.55 -26.20 10.97
CA ALA A 588 -13.51 -27.60 11.37
C ALA A 588 -13.22 -28.57 10.21
N ASN A 589 -13.70 -28.26 9.02
CA ASN A 589 -13.47 -29.02 7.80
C ASN A 589 -13.39 -28.07 6.60
N GLN A 590 -12.20 -27.94 6.04
CA GLN A 590 -11.96 -27.04 4.90
C GLN A 590 -12.37 -27.64 3.53
N LYS A 591 -12.87 -28.87 3.50
CA LYS A 591 -13.24 -29.57 2.26
C LYS A 591 -14.74 -29.63 2.01
N GLU A 592 -15.53 -29.76 3.07
CA GLU A 592 -16.98 -29.97 2.95
C GLU A 592 -17.70 -29.50 4.21
N VAL A 593 -18.85 -28.86 4.03
CA VAL A 593 -19.72 -28.42 5.13
C VAL A 593 -21.17 -28.76 4.83
N ASN A 594 -21.97 -28.97 5.89
CA ASN A 594 -23.39 -29.28 5.81
C ASN A 594 -24.19 -28.10 6.34
N ILE A 595 -24.96 -27.45 5.48
CA ILE A 595 -25.82 -26.31 5.81
C ILE A 595 -27.26 -26.79 5.98
N MET A 596 -27.87 -26.49 7.13
CA MET A 596 -29.24 -26.88 7.43
C MET A 596 -30.23 -25.80 6.99
N VAL A 597 -31.15 -26.18 6.11
CA VAL A 597 -32.30 -25.39 5.69
C VAL A 597 -33.54 -25.89 6.43
N ASN A 598 -33.99 -25.18 7.46
CA ASN A 598 -35.15 -25.55 8.26
C ASN A 598 -36.43 -25.06 7.54
N THR A 599 -37.13 -25.97 6.89
CA THR A 599 -38.37 -25.65 6.13
C THR A 599 -39.23 -26.88 5.95
N ILE A 600 -40.54 -26.66 5.92
CA ILE A 600 -41.54 -27.65 5.48
C ILE A 600 -42.00 -27.40 4.05
N LYS A 601 -41.60 -26.29 3.43
CA LYS A 601 -41.95 -25.92 2.07
C LYS A 601 -41.20 -26.79 1.06
N LYS A 602 -41.82 -27.04 -0.09
CA LYS A 602 -41.14 -27.70 -1.20
C LYS A 602 -40.07 -26.75 -1.76
N ILE A 603 -38.83 -27.17 -1.74
CA ILE A 603 -37.71 -26.46 -2.37
C ILE A 603 -37.72 -26.80 -3.87
N THR A 604 -37.62 -25.77 -4.72
CA THR A 604 -37.53 -25.90 -6.18
C THR A 604 -36.10 -25.74 -6.69
N SER A 605 -35.31 -24.85 -6.09
CA SER A 605 -33.91 -24.77 -6.42
C SER A 605 -33.11 -24.24 -5.24
N ILE A 606 -31.84 -24.52 -5.24
CA ILE A 606 -30.83 -23.96 -4.31
C ILE A 606 -29.64 -23.50 -5.14
N SER A 607 -29.14 -22.30 -4.87
CA SER A 607 -27.90 -21.80 -5.46
C SER A 607 -26.94 -21.26 -4.39
N LEU A 608 -25.67 -21.27 -4.72
CA LEU A 608 -24.66 -20.55 -3.96
C LEU A 608 -24.45 -19.18 -4.58
N ASP A 609 -24.43 -18.14 -3.76
CA ASP A 609 -24.00 -16.78 -4.15
C ASP A 609 -22.76 -16.43 -3.34
N ASN A 610 -21.64 -16.30 -4.03
CA ASN A 610 -20.35 -16.02 -3.42
C ASN A 610 -20.01 -14.51 -3.46
N GLY A 611 -20.91 -13.64 -3.93
CA GLY A 611 -20.71 -12.20 -4.04
C GLY A 611 -19.50 -11.84 -4.90
N ILE A 612 -18.52 -11.16 -4.32
CA ILE A 612 -17.27 -10.77 -5.01
C ILE A 612 -16.26 -11.92 -5.17
N TYR A 613 -16.48 -13.05 -4.52
CA TYR A 613 -15.61 -14.24 -4.62
C TYR A 613 -16.04 -15.06 -5.86
N VAL A 614 -15.64 -14.57 -7.05
CA VAL A 614 -16.03 -15.15 -8.34
C VAL A 614 -15.64 -16.61 -8.41
N ASP A 615 -16.62 -17.47 -8.65
CA ASP A 615 -16.44 -18.91 -8.68
C ASP A 615 -15.87 -19.39 -10.01
N ALA A 616 -14.88 -20.29 -9.97
CA ALA A 616 -14.23 -20.81 -11.17
C ALA A 616 -15.14 -21.76 -11.96
N THR A 617 -16.13 -22.40 -11.32
CA THR A 617 -17.05 -23.37 -11.95
C THR A 617 -18.53 -23.08 -11.58
N PRO A 618 -19.11 -21.93 -11.96
CA PRO A 618 -20.43 -21.50 -11.46
C PRO A 618 -21.59 -22.47 -11.73
N LYS A 619 -21.40 -23.44 -12.64
CA LYS A 619 -22.45 -24.40 -13.04
C LYS A 619 -22.80 -25.41 -11.97
N ASP A 620 -21.85 -25.74 -11.07
CA ASP A 620 -22.07 -26.70 -9.97
C ASP A 620 -22.49 -26.03 -8.66
N ASN A 621 -22.68 -24.71 -8.70
CA ASN A 621 -23.28 -23.91 -7.63
C ASN A 621 -24.80 -23.97 -7.61
N VAL A 622 -25.43 -24.71 -8.50
CA VAL A 622 -26.91 -24.77 -8.61
C VAL A 622 -27.41 -26.21 -8.47
N TRP A 623 -28.44 -26.38 -7.64
CA TRP A 623 -29.21 -27.61 -7.53
C TRP A 623 -30.66 -27.35 -7.85
N GLU A 624 -31.23 -28.17 -8.74
CA GLU A 624 -32.66 -28.15 -9.12
C GLU A 624 -33.43 -29.28 -8.44
N GLY A 625 -34.54 -28.91 -7.76
CA GLY A 625 -35.46 -29.87 -7.15
C GLY A 625 -36.25 -30.66 -8.20
N LYS A 626 -36.36 -31.96 -7.99
CA LYS A 626 -37.19 -32.83 -8.86
C LYS A 626 -38.66 -32.75 -8.50
#